data_253b47c4ed2f4d978539c1ce863de2bd
#
_entry.id   253b47c4ed2f4d978539c1ce863de2bd
#
_cell.length_a   1.000
_cell.length_b   1.000
_cell.length_c   1.000
_cell.angle_alpha   90.00
_cell.angle_beta   90.00
_cell.angle_gamma   90.00
#
_symmetry.space_group_name_H-M   'P 1'
#
loop_
_entity.id
_entity.type
_entity.pdbx_description
1 polymer ?
#
loop_
_entity_poly.entity_id
_entity_poly.type
_entity_poly.pdbx_seq_one_letter_code
_entity_poly.pdbx_strand_id
1 'polypeptide(L)'
;MKDDKNKSRLLFVPSGGLGNRLRAIVSAVQLSEATGTALRIVWFKDWGMGAEWREIFKPMKHYALREASLLDSLVYDRPRKRNFFVPKLFQNLLFEQRIDEYDVTPLKRKNFDFCAWAKGRNSYMSCYQDFGAVDNSLYSDLFSPTDEIEQRIARNLEQLGDAPIG
;
A
#
# COMPACT_ATOMS: atom_id res chain seq x y z
N MET A 1 24.33 -2.47 18.03
CA MET A 1 23.36 -2.97 17.07
C MET A 1 22.38 -3.93 17.77
N LYS A 2 21.66 -3.47 18.81
CA LYS A 2 20.78 -4.30 19.66
C LYS A 2 19.38 -3.71 19.92
N ASP A 3 18.99 -2.57 19.28
CA ASP A 3 17.73 -1.87 19.64
C ASP A 3 16.58 -1.98 18.62
N ASP A 4 16.70 -2.82 17.58
CA ASP A 4 15.72 -2.85 16.49
C ASP A 4 14.64 -3.96 16.61
N LYS A 5 14.70 -4.75 17.70
CA LYS A 5 13.75 -5.88 17.90
C LYS A 5 12.40 -5.49 18.51
N ASN A 6 12.23 -4.26 18.99
CA ASN A 6 11.02 -3.85 19.73
C ASN A 6 10.20 -2.75 19.03
N LYS A 7 10.51 -2.41 17.78
CA LYS A 7 9.77 -1.39 17.04
C LYS A 7 8.65 -2.04 16.27
N SER A 8 7.41 -1.64 16.54
CA SER A 8 6.24 -2.09 15.77
C SER A 8 6.44 -1.84 14.27
N ARG A 9 6.06 -2.81 13.44
CA ARG A 9 6.23 -2.75 11.98
C ARG A 9 4.97 -3.19 11.28
N LEU A 10 4.61 -2.48 10.23
CA LEU A 10 3.56 -2.88 9.30
C LEU A 10 4.18 -3.12 7.93
N LEU A 11 4.15 -4.37 7.46
CA LEU A 11 4.38 -4.68 6.06
C LEU A 11 3.05 -4.59 5.33
N PHE A 12 2.98 -3.68 4.37
CA PHE A 12 1.77 -3.33 3.66
C PHE A 12 1.87 -3.66 2.17
N VAL A 13 0.87 -4.35 1.65
CA VAL A 13 0.76 -4.73 0.23
C VAL A 13 -0.52 -4.11 -0.35
N PRO A 14 -0.42 -2.98 -1.06
CA PRO A 14 -1.56 -2.40 -1.75
C PRO A 14 -1.97 -3.26 -2.95
N SER A 15 -3.27 -3.48 -3.15
CA SER A 15 -3.80 -4.32 -4.21
C SER A 15 -4.87 -3.62 -5.05
N GLY A 16 -5.28 -4.24 -6.15
CA GLY A 16 -6.23 -3.65 -7.10
C GLY A 16 -5.60 -2.68 -8.09
N GLY A 17 -6.43 -1.88 -8.75
CA GLY A 17 -5.99 -0.83 -9.68
C GLY A 17 -5.37 0.38 -8.98
N LEU A 18 -4.80 1.30 -9.76
CA LEU A 18 -4.01 2.44 -9.24
C LEU A 18 -4.76 3.23 -8.16
N GLY A 19 -5.96 3.73 -8.43
CA GLY A 19 -6.70 4.54 -7.45
C GLY A 19 -7.02 3.80 -6.15
N ASN A 20 -7.25 2.49 -6.20
CA ASN A 20 -7.44 1.66 -5.02
C ASN A 20 -6.16 1.57 -4.19
N ARG A 21 -5.02 1.34 -4.84
CA ARG A 21 -3.72 1.26 -4.17
C ARG A 21 -3.34 2.57 -3.50
N LEU A 22 -3.56 3.70 -4.17
CA LEU A 22 -3.25 5.01 -3.61
C LEU A 22 -4.07 5.29 -2.34
N ARG A 23 -5.39 5.03 -2.36
CA ARG A 23 -6.25 5.16 -1.18
C ARG A 23 -5.81 4.26 -0.03
N ALA A 24 -5.47 3.01 -0.34
CA ALA A 24 -4.98 2.06 0.66
C ALA A 24 -3.64 2.50 1.26
N ILE A 25 -2.72 3.05 0.46
CA ILE A 25 -1.43 3.59 0.93
C ILE A 25 -1.66 4.79 1.85
N VAL A 26 -2.54 5.75 1.49
CA VAL A 26 -2.87 6.89 2.36
C VAL A 26 -3.35 6.40 3.72
N SER A 27 -4.27 5.44 3.76
CA SER A 27 -4.74 4.86 5.03
C SER A 27 -3.61 4.19 5.83
N ALA A 28 -2.68 3.50 5.17
CA ALA A 28 -1.54 2.86 5.83
C ALA A 28 -0.54 3.89 6.38
N VAL A 29 -0.33 5.00 5.68
CA VAL A 29 0.48 6.13 6.13
C VAL A 29 -0.13 6.76 7.37
N GLN A 30 -1.40 7.11 7.34
CA GLN A 30 -2.09 7.70 8.50
C GLN A 30 -2.09 6.77 9.72
N LEU A 31 -2.28 5.46 9.50
CA LEU A 31 -2.15 4.47 10.57
C LEU A 31 -0.74 4.44 11.15
N SER A 32 0.28 4.47 10.29
CA SER A 32 1.69 4.53 10.70
C SER A 32 1.98 5.76 11.56
N GLU A 33 1.52 6.93 11.15
CA GLU A 33 1.69 8.19 11.88
C GLU A 33 0.96 8.18 13.23
N ALA A 34 -0.31 7.76 13.24
CA ALA A 34 -1.14 7.72 14.45
C ALA A 34 -0.59 6.74 15.52
N THR A 35 0.11 5.69 15.10
CA THR A 35 0.57 4.62 16.00
C THR A 35 2.07 4.62 16.28
N GLY A 36 2.85 5.38 15.50
CA GLY A 36 4.33 5.30 15.51
C GLY A 36 4.86 3.97 14.96
N THR A 37 4.03 3.22 14.23
CA THR A 37 4.40 1.94 13.62
C THR A 37 5.21 2.17 12.35
N ALA A 38 6.38 1.54 12.21
CA ALA A 38 7.21 1.68 11.01
C ALA A 38 6.53 1.01 9.81
N LEU A 39 6.21 1.80 8.77
CA LEU A 39 5.55 1.33 7.56
C LEU A 39 6.57 0.89 6.51
N ARG A 40 6.37 -0.29 5.94
CA ARG A 40 7.08 -0.81 4.76
C ARG A 40 6.06 -1.23 3.70
N ILE A 41 6.15 -0.65 2.51
CA ILE A 41 5.24 -0.91 1.40
C ILE A 41 5.95 -1.79 0.37
N VAL A 42 5.29 -2.87 -0.06
CA VAL A 42 5.77 -3.72 -1.14
C VAL A 42 4.81 -3.62 -2.32
N TRP A 43 5.29 -3.05 -3.42
CA TRP A 43 4.52 -2.85 -4.63
C TRP A 43 4.67 -4.04 -5.57
N PHE A 44 3.56 -4.70 -5.88
CA PHE A 44 3.52 -5.79 -6.84
C PHE A 44 3.02 -5.29 -8.21
N LYS A 45 3.81 -5.53 -9.25
CA LYS A 45 3.34 -5.44 -10.63
C LYS A 45 2.50 -6.69 -10.92
N ASP A 46 1.20 -6.52 -11.13
CA ASP A 46 0.27 -7.62 -11.36
C ASP A 46 -0.79 -7.25 -12.40
N TRP A 47 -1.74 -8.15 -12.64
CA TRP A 47 -2.82 -7.90 -13.62
C TRP A 47 -3.69 -6.67 -13.31
N GLY A 48 -3.83 -6.29 -12.07
CA GLY A 48 -4.60 -5.11 -11.64
C GLY A 48 -3.83 -3.81 -11.76
N MET A 49 -2.47 -3.89 -11.82
CA MET A 49 -1.57 -2.78 -11.98
C MET A 49 -0.33 -3.23 -12.76
N GLY A 50 -0.37 -3.08 -14.07
CA GLY A 50 0.66 -3.52 -15.00
C GLY A 50 1.95 -2.69 -15.00
N ALA A 51 2.13 -1.75 -14.07
CA ALA A 51 3.29 -0.88 -13.98
C ALA A 51 4.02 -1.03 -12.64
N GLU A 52 5.32 -0.84 -12.66
CA GLU A 52 6.15 -0.68 -11.49
C GLU A 52 5.94 0.72 -10.89
N TRP A 53 6.21 0.87 -9.60
CA TRP A 53 6.08 2.18 -8.93
C TRP A 53 6.92 3.26 -9.62
N ARG A 54 8.18 2.95 -9.90
CA ARG A 54 9.12 3.88 -10.54
C ARG A 54 8.74 4.31 -11.97
N GLU A 55 7.84 3.56 -12.63
CA GLU A 55 7.32 3.93 -13.96
C GLU A 55 6.26 5.03 -13.86
N ILE A 56 5.67 5.22 -12.67
CA ILE A 56 4.55 6.16 -12.45
C ILE A 56 4.94 7.30 -11.52
N PHE A 57 5.61 6.98 -10.42
CA PHE A 57 5.90 7.93 -9.34
C PHE A 57 7.38 8.03 -9.01
N LYS A 58 7.78 9.20 -8.54
CA LYS A 58 9.06 9.45 -7.89
C LYS A 58 9.14 8.67 -6.56
N PRO A 59 10.35 8.40 -6.03
CA PRO A 59 10.50 7.73 -4.73
C PRO A 59 9.75 8.46 -3.61
N MET A 60 9.08 7.75 -2.74
CA MET A 60 8.46 8.32 -1.54
C MET A 60 9.53 8.85 -0.58
N LYS A 61 9.36 10.08 -0.08
CA LYS A 61 10.40 10.76 0.74
C LYS A 61 10.55 10.20 2.14
N HIS A 62 9.46 9.75 2.77
CA HIS A 62 9.42 9.44 4.21
C HIS A 62 9.06 7.99 4.53
N TYR A 63 8.71 7.19 3.54
CA TYR A 63 8.26 5.82 3.72
C TYR A 63 9.07 4.85 2.87
N ALA A 64 9.37 3.69 3.44
CA ALA A 64 10.06 2.62 2.73
C ALA A 64 9.09 1.91 1.77
N LEU A 65 9.09 2.33 0.51
CA LEU A 65 8.40 1.63 -0.57
C LEU A 65 9.45 0.96 -1.48
N ARG A 66 9.23 -0.29 -1.79
CA ARG A 66 10.01 -1.03 -2.77
C ARG A 66 9.13 -1.88 -3.67
N GLU A 67 9.64 -2.18 -4.82
CA GLU A 67 9.01 -3.14 -5.73
C GLU A 67 9.25 -4.57 -5.26
N ALA A 68 8.29 -5.43 -5.56
CA ALA A 68 8.37 -6.83 -5.20
C ALA A 68 9.39 -7.57 -6.06
N SER A 69 10.22 -8.38 -5.43
CA SER A 69 11.07 -9.36 -6.09
C SER A 69 10.32 -10.68 -6.36
N LEU A 70 10.94 -11.59 -7.10
CA LEU A 70 10.39 -12.93 -7.34
C LEU A 70 10.13 -13.70 -6.02
N LEU A 71 11.01 -13.56 -5.04
CA LEU A 71 10.85 -14.21 -3.74
C LEU A 71 9.68 -13.61 -2.94
N ASP A 72 9.40 -12.33 -3.11
CA ASP A 72 8.28 -11.70 -2.43
C ASP A 72 6.92 -12.29 -2.85
N SER A 73 6.82 -12.82 -4.06
CA SER A 73 5.61 -13.52 -4.52
C SER A 73 5.26 -14.74 -3.70
N LEU A 74 6.26 -15.39 -3.09
CA LEU A 74 6.05 -16.53 -2.20
C LEU A 74 5.74 -16.13 -0.76
N VAL A 75 6.24 -14.97 -0.31
CA VAL A 75 6.22 -14.59 1.11
C VAL A 75 5.24 -13.45 1.38
N TYR A 76 5.29 -12.39 0.58
CA TYR A 76 4.60 -11.13 0.86
C TYR A 76 3.43 -10.83 -0.09
N ASP A 77 3.23 -11.62 -1.14
CA ASP A 77 2.03 -11.45 -1.97
C ASP A 77 0.76 -11.71 -1.14
N ARG A 78 -0.34 -11.14 -1.57
CA ARG A 78 -1.66 -11.39 -0.98
C ARG A 78 -2.04 -12.86 -1.16
N PRO A 79 -2.53 -13.54 -0.11
CA PRO A 79 -2.97 -14.92 -0.21
C PRO A 79 -4.23 -15.04 -1.07
N ARG A 80 -4.19 -15.89 -2.09
CA ARG A 80 -5.30 -16.13 -3.02
C ARG A 80 -5.22 -17.54 -3.62
N LYS A 81 -6.30 -18.03 -4.20
CA LYS A 81 -6.32 -19.34 -4.86
C LYS A 81 -5.24 -19.50 -5.92
N ARG A 82 -4.95 -18.40 -6.66
CA ARG A 82 -3.99 -18.38 -7.76
C ARG A 82 -2.54 -18.67 -7.33
N ASN A 83 -2.17 -18.39 -6.09
CA ASN A 83 -0.87 -18.72 -5.52
C ASN A 83 -0.94 -19.84 -4.48
N PHE A 84 -2.02 -20.64 -4.53
CA PHE A 84 -2.28 -21.78 -3.62
C PHE A 84 -2.20 -21.40 -2.13
N PHE A 85 -2.43 -20.15 -1.79
CA PHE A 85 -2.28 -19.59 -0.44
C PHE A 85 -0.90 -19.78 0.19
N VAL A 86 0.13 -20.07 -0.61
CA VAL A 86 1.52 -20.23 -0.14
C VAL A 86 2.00 -19.03 0.69
N PRO A 87 1.75 -17.76 0.30
CA PRO A 87 2.15 -16.63 1.13
C PRO A 87 1.55 -16.65 2.54
N LYS A 88 0.33 -17.17 2.71
CA LYS A 88 -0.32 -17.27 4.03
C LYS A 88 0.50 -18.08 5.03
N LEU A 89 1.10 -19.18 4.57
CA LEU A 89 1.95 -20.02 5.41
C LEU A 89 3.15 -19.24 5.94
N PHE A 90 3.88 -18.57 5.04
CA PHE A 90 5.04 -17.75 5.43
C PHE A 90 4.66 -16.56 6.30
N GLN A 91 3.56 -15.89 5.99
CA GLN A 91 3.08 -14.75 6.77
C GLN A 91 2.69 -15.16 8.20
N ASN A 92 2.08 -16.32 8.40
CA ASN A 92 1.78 -16.83 9.73
C ASN A 92 3.03 -17.15 10.56
N LEU A 93 4.17 -17.41 9.91
CA LEU A 93 5.46 -17.65 10.59
C LEU A 93 6.22 -16.36 10.88
N LEU A 94 6.08 -15.34 10.01
CA LEU A 94 6.91 -14.13 10.04
C LEU A 94 6.25 -12.98 10.80
N PHE A 95 4.93 -12.94 10.88
CA PHE A 95 4.17 -11.85 11.48
C PHE A 95 3.33 -12.33 12.66
N GLU A 96 3.25 -11.52 13.70
CA GLU A 96 2.43 -11.81 14.88
C GLU A 96 0.94 -11.78 14.55
N GLN A 97 0.57 -10.96 13.55
CA GLN A 97 -0.80 -10.79 13.11
C GLN A 97 -0.88 -10.39 11.65
N ARG A 98 -2.01 -10.66 11.03
CA ARG A 98 -2.22 -10.36 9.63
C ARG A 98 -3.69 -10.04 9.32
N ILE A 99 -3.91 -9.17 8.34
CA ILE A 99 -5.20 -8.87 7.73
C ILE A 99 -5.05 -9.04 6.22
N ASP A 100 -5.90 -9.85 5.61
CA ASP A 100 -5.96 -10.02 4.18
C ASP A 100 -6.96 -9.05 3.55
N GLU A 101 -6.82 -8.79 2.27
CA GLU A 101 -7.68 -7.85 1.52
C GLU A 101 -9.20 -8.17 1.65
N TYR A 102 -9.56 -9.43 1.85
CA TYR A 102 -10.94 -9.85 2.03
C TYR A 102 -11.49 -9.62 3.45
N ASP A 103 -10.61 -9.47 4.43
CA ASP A 103 -10.99 -9.25 5.83
C ASP A 103 -11.32 -7.79 6.12
N VAL A 104 -10.81 -6.85 5.32
CA VAL A 104 -10.91 -5.42 5.58
C VAL A 104 -12.36 -4.94 5.60
N THR A 105 -13.18 -5.31 4.62
CA THR A 105 -14.60 -4.90 4.57
C THR A 105 -15.42 -5.42 5.76
N PRO A 106 -15.36 -6.71 6.16
CA PRO A 106 -15.99 -7.19 7.37
C PRO A 106 -15.52 -6.49 8.64
N LEU A 107 -14.23 -6.19 8.75
CA LEU A 107 -13.65 -5.48 9.89
C LEU A 107 -14.17 -4.04 9.98
N LYS A 108 -14.19 -3.30 8.86
CA LYS A 108 -14.77 -1.94 8.81
C LYS A 108 -16.23 -1.92 9.26
N ARG A 109 -17.04 -2.88 8.82
CA ARG A 109 -18.44 -2.98 9.23
C ARG A 109 -18.63 -3.22 10.73
N LYS A 110 -17.63 -3.77 11.40
CA LYS A 110 -17.60 -4.01 12.85
C LYS A 110 -16.93 -2.87 13.63
N ASN A 111 -16.61 -1.75 12.98
CA ASN A 111 -15.86 -0.64 13.56
C ASN A 111 -14.54 -1.07 14.21
N PHE A 112 -13.81 -1.96 13.53
CA PHE A 112 -12.54 -2.51 14.00
C PHE A 112 -11.50 -1.40 14.15
N ASP A 113 -10.80 -1.38 15.28
CA ASP A 113 -9.72 -0.43 15.55
C ASP A 113 -8.41 -0.91 14.95
N PHE A 114 -8.12 -0.46 13.72
CA PHE A 114 -6.87 -0.77 13.01
C PHE A 114 -5.64 -0.16 13.71
N CYS A 115 -5.79 0.96 14.43
CA CYS A 115 -4.70 1.58 15.17
C CYS A 115 -4.30 0.72 16.37
N ALA A 116 -5.25 0.31 17.19
CA ALA A 116 -4.99 -0.60 18.30
C ALA A 116 -4.41 -1.94 17.81
N TRP A 117 -4.88 -2.44 16.66
CA TRP A 117 -4.36 -3.65 16.05
C TRP A 117 -2.89 -3.50 15.64
N ALA A 118 -2.48 -2.44 14.98
CA ALA A 118 -1.11 -2.28 14.46
C ALA A 118 -0.08 -1.91 15.54
N LYS A 119 -0.53 -1.27 16.61
CA LYS A 119 0.36 -0.69 17.64
C LYS A 119 1.14 -1.77 18.39
N GLY A 120 2.47 -1.60 18.44
CA GLY A 120 3.36 -2.46 19.24
C GLY A 120 3.62 -3.85 18.66
N ARG A 121 3.18 -4.14 17.43
CA ARG A 121 3.26 -5.48 16.82
C ARG A 121 3.93 -5.49 15.46
N ASN A 122 4.44 -6.67 15.09
CA ASN A 122 4.92 -6.96 13.74
C ASN A 122 3.76 -7.52 12.92
N SER A 123 3.21 -6.70 12.02
CA SER A 123 1.95 -6.93 11.34
C SER A 123 2.13 -7.02 9.83
N TYR A 124 1.29 -7.82 9.19
CA TYR A 124 1.11 -7.87 7.74
C TYR A 124 -0.31 -7.42 7.36
N MET A 125 -0.42 -6.63 6.30
CA MET A 125 -1.74 -6.28 5.74
C MET A 125 -1.68 -6.18 4.21
N SER A 126 -2.63 -6.81 3.53
CA SER A 126 -2.93 -6.55 2.14
C SER A 126 -4.29 -5.87 2.01
N CYS A 127 -4.39 -4.83 1.15
CA CYS A 127 -5.62 -4.05 1.05
C CYS A 127 -5.78 -3.38 -0.32
N TYR A 128 -7.03 -3.28 -0.82
CA TYR A 128 -7.40 -2.59 -2.06
C TYR A 128 -8.32 -1.39 -1.83
N GLN A 129 -8.59 -1.03 -0.60
CA GLN A 129 -9.51 0.05 -0.23
C GLN A 129 -8.97 0.85 0.95
N ASP A 130 -9.58 1.98 1.23
CA ASP A 130 -9.33 2.74 2.45
C ASP A 130 -9.75 1.94 3.70
N PHE A 131 -9.04 2.17 4.79
CA PHE A 131 -9.36 1.65 6.12
C PHE A 131 -9.01 2.71 7.18
N GLY A 132 -10.02 3.37 7.70
CA GLY A 132 -9.89 4.54 8.57
C GLY A 132 -10.18 5.86 7.85
N ALA A 133 -9.79 6.97 8.44
CA ALA A 133 -9.91 8.28 7.82
C ALA A 133 -8.98 8.40 6.61
N VAL A 134 -9.37 9.16 5.60
CA VAL A 134 -8.54 9.46 4.44
C VAL A 134 -8.37 10.97 4.36
N ASP A 135 -7.15 11.44 4.56
CA ASP A 135 -6.80 12.84 4.34
C ASP A 135 -6.34 13.02 2.89
N ASN A 136 -7.16 13.72 2.12
CA ASN A 136 -6.88 13.97 0.71
C ASN A 136 -5.66 14.88 0.46
N SER A 137 -5.22 15.65 1.45
CA SER A 137 -4.04 16.50 1.33
C SER A 137 -2.75 15.67 1.15
N LEU A 138 -2.72 14.45 1.67
CA LEU A 138 -1.57 13.56 1.57
C LEU A 138 -1.30 13.07 0.15
N TYR A 139 -2.27 13.13 -0.78
CA TYR A 139 -2.04 12.62 -2.14
C TYR A 139 -0.94 13.37 -2.86
N SER A 140 -0.91 14.70 -2.79
CA SER A 140 0.12 15.52 -3.42
C SER A 140 1.51 15.29 -2.82
N ASP A 141 1.56 15.02 -1.53
CA ASP A 141 2.82 14.83 -0.81
C ASP A 141 3.42 13.43 -1.04
N LEU A 142 2.56 12.42 -1.15
CA LEU A 142 2.98 11.03 -1.28
C LEU A 142 3.21 10.60 -2.74
N PHE A 143 2.44 11.15 -3.69
CA PHE A 143 2.36 10.64 -5.06
C PHE A 143 2.78 11.68 -6.08
N SER A 144 4.08 12.02 -6.10
CA SER A 144 4.64 12.86 -7.15
C SER A 144 4.86 12.04 -8.42
N PRO A 145 4.21 12.34 -9.55
CA PRO A 145 4.43 11.64 -10.81
C PRO A 145 5.89 11.74 -11.28
N THR A 146 6.32 10.79 -12.12
CA THR A 146 7.60 10.93 -12.82
C THR A 146 7.53 12.08 -13.83
N ASP A 147 8.68 12.64 -14.20
CA ASP A 147 8.74 13.74 -15.16
C ASP A 147 8.13 13.35 -16.52
N GLU A 148 8.26 12.09 -16.93
CA GLU A 148 7.63 11.57 -18.14
C GLU A 148 6.09 11.61 -18.06
N ILE A 149 5.53 11.21 -16.94
CA ILE A 149 4.08 11.26 -16.71
C ILE A 149 3.58 12.70 -16.66
N GLU A 150 4.30 13.59 -15.96
CA GLU A 150 3.97 15.01 -15.91
C GLU A 150 3.95 15.64 -17.31
N GLN A 151 4.95 15.37 -18.14
CA GLN A 151 5.00 15.84 -19.53
C GLN A 151 3.87 15.28 -20.40
N ARG A 152 3.48 14.03 -20.20
CA ARG A 152 2.34 13.43 -20.92
C ARG A 152 1.03 14.07 -20.50
N ILE A 153 0.84 14.35 -19.22
CA ILE A 153 -0.33 15.05 -18.69
C ILE A 153 -0.41 16.44 -19.30
N ALA A 154 0.68 17.21 -19.29
CA ALA A 154 0.73 18.56 -19.84
C ALA A 154 0.34 18.58 -21.33
N ARG A 155 0.94 17.68 -22.14
CA ARG A 155 0.61 17.58 -23.57
C ARG A 155 -0.86 17.22 -23.81
N ASN A 156 -1.42 16.33 -23.01
CA ASN A 156 -2.82 15.94 -23.14
C ASN A 156 -3.76 17.09 -22.74
N LEU A 157 -3.43 17.85 -21.71
CA LEU A 157 -4.20 19.03 -21.30
C LEU A 157 -4.20 20.12 -22.38
N GLU A 158 -3.06 20.38 -23.03
CA GLU A 158 -2.98 21.30 -24.16
C GLU A 158 -3.89 20.88 -25.32
N GLN A 159 -4.00 19.56 -25.58
CA GLN A 159 -4.87 19.05 -26.65
C GLN A 159 -6.37 19.12 -26.30
N LEU A 160 -6.71 19.08 -25.01
CA LEU A 160 -8.11 19.13 -24.56
C LEU A 160 -8.70 20.55 -24.56
N GLY A 161 -7.85 21.59 -24.61
CA GLY A 161 -8.28 23.00 -24.58
C GLY A 161 -8.91 23.42 -23.25
N ASP A 162 -9.51 24.65 -23.26
CA ASP A 162 -9.98 25.30 -22.03
C ASP A 162 -11.27 24.71 -21.41
N ALA A 163 -11.96 23.84 -22.10
CA ALA A 163 -13.21 23.22 -21.62
C ALA A 163 -13.27 21.72 -21.93
N PRO A 164 -12.44 20.89 -21.30
CA PRO A 164 -12.49 19.45 -21.52
C PRO A 164 -13.79 18.89 -20.95
N ILE A 165 -14.62 18.30 -21.82
CA ILE A 165 -15.79 17.51 -21.43
C ILE A 165 -15.33 16.06 -21.40
N GLY A 166 -15.30 15.48 -20.22
CA GLY A 166 -14.98 14.07 -19.98
C GLY A 166 -16.21 13.28 -19.63
#